data_10d9be02fe9773f0d0b2efcc7d6f9c55
#
_entry.id   10d9be02fe9773f0d0b2efcc7d6f9c55
#
_cell.length_a   1.000
_cell.length_b   1.000
_cell.length_c   1.000
_cell.angle_alpha   90.00
_cell.angle_beta   90.00
_cell.angle_gamma   90.00
#
_symmetry.space_group_name_H-M   'P 1'
#
loop_
_entity.id
_entity.type
_entity.pdbx_description
1 polymer ?
#
loop_
_entity_poly.entity_id
_entity_poly.type
_entity_poly.pdbx_seq_one_letter_code
_entity_poly.pdbx_strand_id
1 'polypeptide(L)'
;MADLHNTPIVIDNGSGTIRAGYAGEDVPKCHFPSYVGRPKHVRVLAGGLEGDVFIGNRAQELRGLLKISHPLEHGVVTDWEDMERIWQYVYTDELKTLSEEVGMR
;
A
#
# COMPACT_ATOMS: atom_id res chain seq x y z
N MET A 1 18.39 5.08 -20.69
CA MET A 1 17.59 4.79 -19.51
C MET A 1 16.12 4.75 -19.87
N ALA A 2 15.39 3.84 -19.27
CA ALA A 2 14.00 3.70 -19.61
C ALA A 2 13.18 4.91 -19.20
N ASP A 3 12.20 5.25 -20.03
CA ASP A 3 11.25 6.31 -19.73
C ASP A 3 10.16 5.71 -18.85
N LEU A 4 10.16 6.06 -17.58
CA LEU A 4 9.23 5.50 -16.63
C LEU A 4 7.78 5.93 -16.84
N HIS A 5 7.57 6.99 -17.65
CA HIS A 5 6.21 7.41 -17.98
C HIS A 5 5.42 6.28 -18.62
N ASN A 6 6.10 5.48 -19.44
CA ASN A 6 5.43 4.46 -20.23
C ASN A 6 5.72 3.06 -19.74
N THR A 7 6.38 2.93 -18.61
CA THR A 7 6.72 1.62 -18.08
C THR A 7 5.54 1.08 -17.27
N PRO A 8 5.03 -0.09 -17.63
CA PRO A 8 3.93 -0.67 -16.86
C PRO A 8 4.35 -0.97 -15.42
N ILE A 9 3.39 -0.89 -14.53
CA ILE A 9 3.59 -1.23 -13.14
C ILE A 9 3.10 -2.65 -12.92
N VAL A 10 3.91 -3.41 -12.18
CA VAL A 10 3.56 -4.78 -11.82
C VAL A 10 3.35 -4.82 -10.32
N ILE A 11 2.22 -5.34 -9.90
CA ILE A 11 1.90 -5.51 -8.50
C ILE A 11 1.68 -6.98 -8.23
N ASP A 12 2.51 -7.54 -7.34
CA ASP A 12 2.38 -8.92 -6.93
C ASP A 12 1.60 -8.94 -5.62
N ASN A 13 0.36 -9.37 -5.68
CA ASN A 13 -0.53 -9.37 -4.53
C ASN A 13 -0.41 -10.67 -3.77
N GLY A 14 0.47 -10.70 -2.78
CA GLY A 14 0.61 -11.87 -1.93
C GLY A 14 -0.24 -11.74 -0.68
N SER A 15 -0.56 -12.88 -0.07
CA SER A 15 -1.37 -12.88 1.15
C SER A 15 -0.63 -12.25 2.33
N GLY A 16 0.69 -12.35 2.34
CA GLY A 16 1.46 -11.76 3.43
C GLY A 16 2.14 -10.48 3.04
N THR A 17 2.52 -10.33 1.79
CA THR A 17 3.32 -9.20 1.34
C THR A 17 2.89 -8.76 -0.05
N ILE A 18 2.82 -7.46 -0.22
CA ILE A 18 2.62 -6.85 -1.54
C ILE A 18 3.98 -6.42 -2.05
N ARG A 19 4.26 -6.75 -3.30
CA ARG A 19 5.46 -6.29 -3.98
C ARG A 19 5.05 -5.54 -5.23
N ALA A 20 5.72 -4.44 -5.50
CA ALA A 20 5.38 -3.65 -6.67
C ALA A 20 6.62 -3.04 -7.27
N GLY A 21 6.58 -2.83 -8.57
CA GLY A 21 7.69 -2.23 -9.27
C GLY A 21 7.34 -2.00 -10.73
N TYR A 22 8.38 -1.77 -11.52
CA TYR A 22 8.22 -1.50 -12.93
C TYR A 22 8.52 -2.76 -13.74
N ALA A 23 7.74 -2.98 -14.78
CA ALA A 23 7.94 -4.13 -15.65
C ALA A 23 9.36 -4.08 -16.23
N GLY A 24 10.00 -5.23 -16.27
CA GLY A 24 11.34 -5.34 -16.83
C GLY A 24 12.46 -5.13 -15.84
N GLU A 25 12.17 -4.72 -14.64
CA GLU A 25 13.20 -4.58 -13.61
C GLU A 25 13.36 -5.88 -12.84
N ASP A 26 14.59 -6.12 -12.39
CA ASP A 26 14.90 -7.40 -11.76
C ASP A 26 14.36 -7.51 -10.34
N VAL A 27 14.23 -6.38 -9.65
CA VAL A 27 13.76 -6.41 -8.27
C VAL A 27 12.60 -5.45 -8.10
N PRO A 28 11.70 -5.76 -7.16
CA PRO A 28 10.60 -4.84 -6.88
C PRO A 28 11.11 -3.52 -6.32
N LYS A 29 10.40 -2.46 -6.66
CA LYS A 29 10.70 -1.14 -6.13
C LYS A 29 10.34 -1.03 -4.66
N CYS A 30 9.30 -1.74 -4.26
CA CYS A 30 8.85 -1.70 -2.88
C CYS A 30 8.20 -3.01 -2.49
N HIS A 31 8.19 -3.28 -1.22
CA HIS A 31 7.41 -4.39 -0.67
C HIS A 31 6.98 -3.99 0.73
N PHE A 32 5.81 -4.46 1.13
CA PHE A 32 5.26 -4.12 2.43
C PHE A 32 4.19 -5.14 2.79
N PRO A 33 3.81 -5.22 4.08
CA PRO A 33 2.79 -6.19 4.48
C PRO A 33 1.45 -5.91 3.83
N SER A 34 0.73 -6.96 3.46
CA SER A 34 -0.55 -6.83 2.77
C SER A 34 -1.69 -6.68 3.77
N TYR A 35 -1.63 -5.64 4.59
CA TYR A 35 -2.71 -5.34 5.51
C TYR A 35 -2.90 -3.85 5.62
N VAL A 36 -4.08 -3.48 6.12
CA VAL A 36 -4.37 -2.10 6.45
C VAL A 36 -4.63 -2.02 7.94
N GLY A 37 -4.34 -0.88 8.53
CA GLY A 37 -4.52 -0.67 9.95
C GLY A 37 -5.36 0.55 10.22
N ARG A 38 -6.25 0.42 11.20
CA ARG A 38 -7.05 1.55 11.67
C ARG A 38 -6.85 1.70 13.16
N PRO A 39 -6.89 2.92 13.69
CA PRO A 39 -6.67 3.10 15.13
C PRO A 39 -7.64 2.27 15.96
N LYS A 40 -7.09 1.56 16.95
CA LYS A 40 -7.94 0.82 17.88
C LYS A 40 -8.75 1.75 18.75
N HIS A 41 -8.09 2.84 19.19
CA HIS A 41 -8.70 3.80 20.10
C HIS A 41 -8.39 5.18 19.60
N VAL A 42 -9.42 5.92 19.27
CA VAL A 42 -9.25 7.25 18.71
C VAL A 42 -8.41 8.14 19.61
N ARG A 43 -8.62 8.06 20.91
CA ARG A 43 -7.92 8.93 21.85
C ARG A 43 -6.44 8.67 21.92
N VAL A 44 -6.03 7.44 21.66
CA VAL A 44 -4.62 7.09 21.75
C VAL A 44 -3.82 7.74 20.64
N LEU A 45 -4.46 7.96 19.50
CA LEU A 45 -3.80 8.53 18.35
C LEU A 45 -4.25 9.96 18.10
N ALA A 46 -4.36 10.73 19.18
CA ALA A 46 -4.72 12.13 19.07
C ALA A 46 -3.72 12.88 18.20
N GLY A 47 -4.10 14.04 17.72
CA GLY A 47 -3.21 14.83 16.89
C GLY A 47 -3.43 14.63 15.41
N GLY A 48 -4.60 14.09 15.04
CA GLY A 48 -4.96 13.95 13.65
C GLY A 48 -4.78 12.58 13.06
N LEU A 49 -4.46 11.60 13.90
CA LEU A 49 -4.28 10.24 13.39
C LEU A 49 -5.57 9.42 13.46
N GLU A 50 -6.53 9.84 14.23
CA GLU A 50 -7.79 9.11 14.33
C GLU A 50 -8.55 9.22 13.02
N GLY A 51 -9.13 8.11 12.60
CA GLY A 51 -9.86 8.05 11.35
C GLY A 51 -9.00 7.73 10.15
N ASP A 52 -7.69 7.76 10.30
CA ASP A 52 -6.79 7.45 9.19
C ASP A 52 -6.71 5.94 8.96
N VAL A 53 -6.35 5.60 7.73
CA VAL A 53 -6.05 4.23 7.37
C VAL A 53 -4.56 4.18 7.07
N PHE A 54 -3.88 3.24 7.70
CA PHE A 54 -2.43 3.14 7.58
C PHE A 54 -2.06 1.91 6.78
N ILE A 55 -1.10 2.07 5.87
CA ILE A 55 -0.65 1.02 4.97
C ILE A 55 0.86 1.09 4.90
N GLY A 56 1.48 -0.05 4.65
CA GLY A 56 2.92 -0.09 4.44
C GLY A 56 3.71 0.04 5.71
N ASN A 57 4.86 0.72 5.61
CA ASN A 57 5.76 0.83 6.75
C ASN A 57 5.14 1.57 7.92
N ARG A 58 4.31 2.55 7.64
CA ARG A 58 3.66 3.30 8.70
C ARG A 58 2.73 2.41 9.51
N ALA A 59 1.99 1.54 8.82
CA ALA A 59 1.14 0.58 9.52
C ALA A 59 1.96 -0.36 10.37
N GLN A 60 3.12 -0.76 9.86
CA GLN A 60 3.99 -1.68 10.59
C GLN A 60 4.54 -1.01 11.86
N GLU A 61 4.95 0.24 11.74
CA GLU A 61 5.47 0.99 12.89
C GLU A 61 4.43 1.16 13.99
N LEU A 62 3.19 1.39 13.59
CA LEU A 62 2.12 1.67 14.54
C LEU A 62 1.29 0.44 14.88
N ARG A 63 1.75 -0.73 14.47
CA ARG A 63 0.94 -1.94 14.55
C ARG A 63 0.29 -2.17 15.89
N GLY A 64 1.01 -1.89 16.98
CA GLY A 64 0.47 -2.09 18.31
C GLY A 64 -0.73 -1.22 18.65
N LEU A 65 -0.89 -0.12 17.92
CA LEU A 65 -1.98 0.83 18.14
C LEU A 65 -3.10 0.65 17.13
N LEU A 66 -2.94 -0.28 16.20
CA LEU A 66 -3.87 -0.41 15.09
C LEU A 66 -4.61 -1.73 15.13
N LYS A 67 -5.84 -1.68 14.67
CA LYS A 67 -6.60 -2.88 14.36
C LYS A 67 -6.25 -3.25 12.92
N ILE A 68 -5.68 -4.43 12.76
CA ILE A 68 -5.17 -4.88 11.47
C ILE A 68 -6.24 -5.67 10.73
N SER A 69 -6.37 -5.41 9.44
CA SER A 69 -7.29 -6.09 8.56
C SER A 69 -6.54 -6.57 7.32
N HIS A 70 -6.82 -7.78 6.89
CA HIS A 70 -6.18 -8.37 5.71
C HIS A 70 -7.18 -8.44 4.58
N PRO A 71 -7.09 -7.53 3.60
CA PRO A 71 -8.07 -7.52 2.51
C PRO A 71 -7.82 -8.61 1.47
N LEU A 72 -6.69 -9.31 1.57
CA LEU A 72 -6.40 -10.42 0.66
C LEU A 72 -6.04 -11.63 1.51
N GLU A 73 -6.83 -12.68 1.39
CA GLU A 73 -6.59 -13.92 2.15
C GLU A 73 -6.63 -15.09 1.21
N HIS A 74 -5.56 -15.87 1.25
CA HIS A 74 -5.46 -17.10 0.42
C HIS A 74 -5.73 -16.82 -1.05
N GLY A 75 -5.22 -15.68 -1.54
CA GLY A 75 -5.39 -15.31 -2.93
C GLY A 75 -6.75 -14.73 -3.30
N VAL A 76 -7.61 -14.54 -2.31
CA VAL A 76 -8.96 -14.02 -2.56
C VAL A 76 -9.12 -12.68 -1.87
N VAL A 77 -9.63 -11.69 -2.62
CA VAL A 77 -9.88 -10.37 -2.06
C VAL A 77 -11.15 -10.46 -1.22
N THR A 78 -11.01 -10.14 0.07
CA THR A 78 -12.15 -10.18 0.99
C THR A 78 -12.72 -8.79 1.25
N ASP A 79 -11.98 -7.74 0.89
CA ASP A 79 -12.42 -6.37 1.08
C ASP A 79 -11.87 -5.54 -0.07
N TRP A 80 -12.73 -5.26 -1.05
CA TRP A 80 -12.30 -4.54 -2.24
C TRP A 80 -11.94 -3.09 -1.98
N GLU A 81 -12.65 -2.46 -1.05
CA GLU A 81 -12.32 -1.08 -0.69
C GLU A 81 -10.91 -0.96 -0.15
N ASP A 82 -10.57 -1.84 0.77
CA ASP A 82 -9.24 -1.81 1.36
C ASP A 82 -8.18 -2.25 0.38
N MET A 83 -8.53 -3.18 -0.51
CA MET A 83 -7.58 -3.58 -1.55
C MET A 83 -7.27 -2.41 -2.46
N GLU A 84 -8.28 -1.63 -2.82
CA GLU A 84 -8.05 -0.46 -3.65
C GLU A 84 -7.20 0.58 -2.93
N ARG A 85 -7.37 0.71 -1.63
CA ARG A 85 -6.53 1.62 -0.85
C ARG A 85 -5.07 1.20 -0.89
N ILE A 86 -4.82 -0.11 -0.83
CA ILE A 86 -3.45 -0.61 -0.94
C ILE A 86 -2.87 -0.27 -2.31
N TRP A 87 -3.63 -0.51 -3.37
CA TRP A 87 -3.12 -0.20 -4.70
C TRP A 87 -2.88 1.29 -4.89
N GLN A 88 -3.77 2.12 -4.36
CA GLN A 88 -3.57 3.56 -4.44
C GLN A 88 -2.33 3.99 -3.66
N TYR A 89 -2.10 3.38 -2.51
CA TYR A 89 -0.90 3.64 -1.74
C TYR A 89 0.36 3.34 -2.56
N VAL A 90 0.34 2.24 -3.29
CA VAL A 90 1.48 1.90 -4.14
C VAL A 90 1.78 3.05 -5.11
N TYR A 91 0.75 3.55 -5.78
CA TYR A 91 0.95 4.61 -6.76
C TYR A 91 1.33 5.93 -6.13
N THR A 92 0.68 6.29 -5.05
CA THR A 92 0.84 7.64 -4.51
C THR A 92 2.01 7.78 -3.57
N ASP A 93 2.36 6.72 -2.84
CA ASP A 93 3.39 6.82 -1.82
C ASP A 93 4.66 6.09 -2.18
N GLU A 94 4.54 4.90 -2.76
CA GLU A 94 5.72 4.09 -3.05
C GLU A 94 6.27 4.36 -4.44
N LEU A 95 5.40 4.60 -5.41
CA LEU A 95 5.82 4.88 -6.78
C LEU A 95 5.39 6.29 -7.18
N LYS A 96 5.48 7.22 -6.26
CA LYS A 96 4.91 8.54 -6.46
C LYS A 96 5.54 9.32 -7.61
N THR A 97 6.80 9.05 -7.90
CA THR A 97 7.44 9.70 -9.03
C THR A 97 6.70 9.39 -10.32
N LEU A 98 6.38 8.11 -10.50
CA LEU A 98 5.61 7.70 -11.66
C LEU A 98 4.23 8.31 -11.62
N SER A 99 3.60 8.31 -10.45
CA SER A 99 2.28 8.86 -10.28
C SER A 99 2.23 10.31 -10.73
N GLU A 100 3.22 11.09 -10.32
CA GLU A 100 3.25 12.50 -10.68
C GLU A 100 3.51 12.70 -12.17
N GLU A 101 4.42 11.92 -12.71
CA GLU A 101 4.85 12.14 -14.09
C GLU A 101 3.83 11.64 -15.11
N VAL A 102 3.16 10.55 -14.81
CA VAL A 102 2.11 10.07 -15.72
C VAL A 102 0.77 10.69 -15.40
N GLY A 103 0.74 11.57 -14.41
CA GLY A 103 -0.49 12.24 -14.07
C GLY A 103 -1.53 11.28 -13.55
N MET A 104 -1.14 10.43 -12.66
CA MET A 104 -2.05 9.50 -12.04
C MET A 104 -3.25 10.24 -11.48
N ARG A 105 -4.42 9.86 -11.91
CA ARG A 105 -5.64 10.58 -11.55
C ARG A 105 -6.53 9.73 -10.69
#